data_f064e4643ffa62b6dd4e434a623bd5b6
#
_entry.id   f064e4643ffa62b6dd4e434a623bd5b6
#
_cell.length_a   1.000
_cell.length_b   1.000
_cell.length_c   1.000
_cell.angle_alpha   90.00
_cell.angle_beta   90.00
_cell.angle_gamma   90.00
#
_symmetry.space_group_name_H-M   'P 1'
#
loop_
_entity.id
_entity.type
_entity.pdbx_description
1 polymer ?
#
loop_
_entity_poly.entity_id
_entity_poly.type
_entity_poly.pdbx_seq_one_letter_code
_entity_poly.pdbx_strand_id
1 'polypeptide(L)'
;MTFSALRRHFLLASLTLTLGAGLLGQAQAADDLLAQIKSKGEVRVGLEGTYPPFSFQDENGKLAGFEVDFSNLIAKELGATAKLQPTKWDGILAALESKRLDLVINQVTISEERKKKYDFSDAYTVSGIQALVRKGDEGKYDAPEKLAGVKVGVGLGTNYEQWLREHVPQADVRTYEDDPTKFQDLRSGRIDVILVDRLAAFDMVNKTKGAMALTGAPFARQEAGIALRKGNPELLAALNKAIEKFRADGTLKKLSEKWFQADVTQ
;
A
#
# COMPACT_ATOMS: atom_id res chain seq x y z
N MET A 1 -31.76 82.15 21.38
CA MET A 1 -32.64 81.05 21.79
C MET A 1 -32.48 79.96 20.78
N THR A 2 -31.95 78.79 20.95
CA THR A 2 -31.53 77.99 22.11
C THR A 2 -30.49 77.00 21.63
N PHE A 3 -29.35 76.98 22.26
CA PHE A 3 -28.35 75.94 22.18
C PHE A 3 -28.86 74.66 22.91
N SER A 4 -29.08 73.59 22.22
CA SER A 4 -29.17 72.23 22.85
C SER A 4 -29.49 71.12 21.87
N ALA A 5 -28.58 70.65 21.06
CA ALA A 5 -28.70 69.35 20.34
C ALA A 5 -27.37 68.79 19.84
N LEU A 6 -26.24 68.97 20.54
CA LEU A 6 -24.95 68.45 20.08
C LEU A 6 -24.16 67.72 21.17
N ARG A 7 -24.83 66.86 21.95
CA ARG A 7 -24.12 66.10 23.02
C ARG A 7 -24.62 64.66 23.22
N ARG A 8 -25.22 64.03 22.22
CA ARG A 8 -25.78 62.67 22.41
C ARG A 8 -25.29 61.59 21.40
N HIS A 9 -24.28 61.86 20.61
CA HIS A 9 -23.82 60.91 19.57
C HIS A 9 -22.37 60.43 19.71
N PHE A 10 -21.71 60.57 20.90
CA PHE A 10 -20.31 60.18 21.09
C PHE A 10 -20.07 59.03 22.07
N LEU A 11 -21.07 58.20 22.39
CA LEU A 11 -20.90 57.08 23.34
C LEU A 11 -21.38 55.70 22.85
N LEU A 12 -21.51 55.46 21.54
CA LEU A 12 -21.88 54.14 20.98
C LEU A 12 -20.91 53.60 19.91
N ALA A 13 -19.67 54.05 19.87
CA ALA A 13 -18.68 53.59 18.86
C ALA A 13 -17.46 52.89 19.47
N SER A 14 -17.54 52.25 20.61
CA SER A 14 -16.35 51.62 21.27
C SER A 14 -16.60 50.20 21.79
N LEU A 15 -17.57 49.44 21.27
CA LEU A 15 -17.83 48.09 21.79
C LEU A 15 -18.09 47.03 20.71
N THR A 16 -17.40 47.09 19.55
CA THR A 16 -17.54 46.07 18.47
C THR A 16 -16.21 45.66 17.83
N LEU A 17 -15.09 45.66 18.58
CA LEU A 17 -13.81 45.26 18.01
C LEU A 17 -13.02 44.24 18.83
N THR A 18 -13.68 43.31 19.54
CA THR A 18 -12.96 42.24 20.32
C THR A 18 -13.60 40.86 20.22
N LEU A 19 -14.39 40.56 19.18
CA LEU A 19 -14.95 39.19 18.96
C LEU A 19 -14.50 38.54 17.64
N GLY A 20 -13.43 38.99 17.00
CA GLY A 20 -12.95 38.49 15.70
C GLY A 20 -11.72 37.59 15.74
N ALA A 21 -11.08 37.40 16.91
CA ALA A 21 -9.78 36.69 16.97
C ALA A 21 -9.84 35.24 17.48
N GLY A 22 -11.02 34.70 17.75
CA GLY A 22 -11.19 33.38 18.38
C GLY A 22 -11.56 32.23 17.46
N LEU A 23 -11.83 32.45 16.17
CA LEU A 23 -12.40 31.43 15.27
C LEU A 23 -11.43 30.83 14.23
N LEU A 24 -10.17 31.26 14.19
CA LEU A 24 -9.19 30.74 13.22
C LEU A 24 -8.36 29.55 13.71
N GLY A 25 -8.53 29.13 14.97
CA GLY A 25 -7.77 28.04 15.57
C GLY A 25 -8.45 26.67 15.62
N GLN A 26 -9.73 26.54 15.24
CA GLN A 26 -10.48 25.28 15.39
C GLN A 26 -10.66 24.45 14.11
N ALA A 27 -10.26 24.95 12.94
CA ALA A 27 -10.44 24.23 11.70
C ALA A 27 -9.38 23.13 11.42
N GLN A 28 -8.27 23.11 12.16
CA GLN A 28 -7.15 22.17 11.93
C GLN A 28 -7.21 20.93 12.84
N ALA A 29 -7.98 20.95 13.92
CA ALA A 29 -8.03 19.81 14.86
C ALA A 29 -9.02 18.70 14.43
N ALA A 30 -9.84 18.93 13.42
CA ALA A 30 -10.88 17.96 13.01
C ALA A 30 -10.39 16.85 12.07
N ASP A 31 -9.19 16.99 11.47
CA ASP A 31 -8.66 16.07 10.45
C ASP A 31 -7.38 15.32 10.85
N ASP A 32 -6.90 15.43 12.09
CA ASP A 32 -5.76 14.63 12.54
C ASP A 32 -6.14 13.15 12.64
N LEU A 33 -5.79 12.40 11.59
CA LEU A 33 -6.14 10.97 11.49
C LEU A 33 -5.46 10.15 12.58
N LEU A 34 -4.26 10.52 13.05
CA LEU A 34 -3.59 9.84 14.16
C LEU A 34 -4.39 10.02 15.47
N ALA A 35 -4.86 11.23 15.75
CA ALA A 35 -5.71 11.50 16.92
C ALA A 35 -7.03 10.74 16.84
N GLN A 36 -7.65 10.66 15.66
CA GLN A 36 -8.87 9.87 15.43
C GLN A 36 -8.63 8.37 15.66
N ILE A 37 -7.52 7.80 15.14
CA ILE A 37 -7.14 6.40 15.35
C ILE A 37 -6.97 6.12 16.84
N LYS A 38 -6.22 6.95 17.55
CA LYS A 38 -6.00 6.82 19.01
C LYS A 38 -7.29 6.92 19.81
N SER A 39 -8.14 7.88 19.48
CA SER A 39 -9.42 8.09 20.15
C SER A 39 -10.40 6.93 19.96
N LYS A 40 -10.43 6.33 18.76
CA LYS A 40 -11.28 5.17 18.45
C LYS A 40 -10.66 3.85 18.93
N GLY A 41 -9.36 3.80 19.19
CA GLY A 41 -8.63 2.57 19.48
C GLY A 41 -8.54 1.60 18.31
N GLU A 42 -8.82 2.05 17.08
CA GLU A 42 -8.86 1.22 15.86
C GLU A 42 -8.23 1.95 14.67
N VAL A 43 -7.54 1.20 13.82
CA VAL A 43 -7.05 1.64 12.50
C VAL A 43 -7.53 0.68 11.42
N ARG A 44 -8.18 1.21 10.38
CA ARG A 44 -8.70 0.42 9.26
C ARG A 44 -7.61 0.24 8.21
N VAL A 45 -7.16 -1.01 8.05
CA VAL A 45 -6.06 -1.37 7.14
C VAL A 45 -6.60 -2.19 5.97
N GLY A 46 -6.39 -1.69 4.76
CA GLY A 46 -6.69 -2.41 3.52
C GLY A 46 -5.55 -3.34 3.12
N LEU A 47 -5.92 -4.56 2.75
CA LEU A 47 -5.07 -5.60 2.17
C LEU A 47 -5.93 -6.55 1.32
N GLU A 48 -5.34 -7.34 0.41
CA GLU A 48 -6.15 -8.16 -0.51
C GLU A 48 -6.72 -9.43 0.13
N GLY A 49 -5.95 -10.14 0.93
CA GLY A 49 -6.34 -11.44 1.48
C GLY A 49 -6.31 -12.59 0.46
N THR A 50 -5.82 -12.36 -0.75
CA THR A 50 -5.63 -13.35 -1.84
C THR A 50 -4.22 -13.29 -2.44
N TYR A 51 -3.29 -12.66 -1.74
CA TYR A 51 -1.92 -12.38 -2.18
C TYR A 51 -0.87 -13.02 -1.24
N PRO A 52 -0.67 -14.36 -1.30
CA PRO A 52 0.35 -15.01 -0.49
C PRO A 52 1.78 -14.68 -1.00
N PRO A 53 2.78 -14.62 -0.10
CA PRO A 53 2.72 -14.85 1.34
C PRO A 53 2.43 -13.58 2.16
N PHE A 54 2.01 -12.48 1.52
CA PHE A 54 1.77 -11.18 2.14
C PHE A 54 0.46 -11.12 2.92
N SER A 55 -0.67 -11.42 2.26
CA SER A 55 -1.99 -11.50 2.88
C SER A 55 -2.85 -12.55 2.18
N PHE A 56 -3.30 -13.56 2.90
CA PHE A 56 -4.09 -14.67 2.36
C PHE A 56 -4.95 -15.32 3.45
N GLN A 57 -5.90 -16.15 3.06
CA GLN A 57 -6.65 -16.99 3.99
C GLN A 57 -5.91 -18.31 4.17
N ASP A 58 -5.66 -18.68 5.45
CA ASP A 58 -5.08 -19.98 5.82
C ASP A 58 -6.10 -21.12 5.60
N GLU A 59 -5.71 -22.34 5.93
CA GLU A 59 -6.55 -23.55 5.79
C GLU A 59 -7.85 -23.49 6.60
N ASN A 60 -7.91 -22.63 7.62
CA ASN A 60 -9.09 -22.40 8.46
C ASN A 60 -9.92 -21.17 8.00
N GLY A 61 -9.56 -20.54 6.89
CA GLY A 61 -10.18 -19.33 6.39
C GLY A 61 -9.82 -18.06 7.18
N LYS A 62 -8.79 -18.11 8.04
CA LYS A 62 -8.31 -16.96 8.80
C LYS A 62 -7.28 -16.18 7.98
N LEU A 63 -7.37 -14.85 8.01
CA LEU A 63 -6.34 -13.98 7.43
C LEU A 63 -4.98 -14.23 8.10
N ALA A 64 -3.98 -14.47 7.27
CA ALA A 64 -2.59 -14.71 7.64
C ALA A 64 -1.67 -14.06 6.61
N GLY A 65 -0.38 -13.93 6.94
CA GLY A 65 0.63 -13.39 6.04
C GLY A 65 1.49 -12.32 6.67
N PHE A 66 2.56 -11.97 5.98
CA PHE A 66 3.51 -10.95 6.43
C PHE A 66 2.81 -9.62 6.77
N GLU A 67 1.94 -9.14 5.90
CA GLU A 67 1.27 -7.84 6.07
C GLU A 67 0.14 -7.87 7.10
N VAL A 68 -0.45 -9.03 7.34
CA VAL A 68 -1.38 -9.23 8.45
C VAL A 68 -0.66 -9.04 9.79
N ASP A 69 0.49 -9.70 9.96
CA ASP A 69 1.29 -9.57 11.17
C ASP A 69 1.87 -8.15 11.29
N PHE A 70 2.39 -7.59 10.19
CA PHE A 70 2.94 -6.24 10.16
C PHE A 70 1.88 -5.18 10.49
N SER A 71 0.67 -5.30 9.94
CA SER A 71 -0.45 -4.40 10.26
C SER A 71 -0.81 -4.41 11.75
N ASN A 72 -0.78 -5.57 12.38
CA ASN A 72 -1.02 -5.69 13.82
C ASN A 72 0.10 -5.04 14.66
N LEU A 73 1.36 -5.17 14.23
CA LEU A 73 2.49 -4.50 14.88
C LEU A 73 2.39 -2.97 14.75
N ILE A 74 2.09 -2.46 13.56
CA ILE A 74 1.88 -1.03 13.30
C ILE A 74 0.72 -0.51 14.15
N ALA A 75 -0.43 -1.16 14.14
CA ALA A 75 -1.60 -0.74 14.92
C ALA A 75 -1.28 -0.66 16.42
N LYS A 76 -0.59 -1.68 16.96
CA LYS A 76 -0.15 -1.69 18.36
C LYS A 76 0.78 -0.52 18.68
N GLU A 77 1.72 -0.19 17.80
CA GLU A 77 2.64 0.93 18.01
C GLU A 77 1.92 2.28 17.95
N LEU A 78 0.84 2.39 17.15
CA LEU A 78 -0.05 3.56 17.14
C LEU A 78 -0.99 3.64 18.34
N GLY A 79 -1.00 2.63 19.23
CA GLY A 79 -1.93 2.57 20.37
C GLY A 79 -3.35 2.15 19.97
N ALA A 80 -3.50 1.35 18.92
CA ALA A 80 -4.78 0.94 18.35
C ALA A 80 -4.79 -0.57 18.01
N THR A 81 -5.94 -1.08 17.59
CA THR A 81 -6.15 -2.42 17.04
C THR A 81 -6.33 -2.34 15.52
N ALA A 82 -5.70 -3.22 14.75
CA ALA A 82 -5.89 -3.29 13.31
C ALA A 82 -7.28 -3.87 12.99
N LYS A 83 -8.06 -3.13 12.21
CA LYS A 83 -9.27 -3.59 11.52
C LYS A 83 -8.90 -3.94 10.09
N LEU A 84 -8.49 -5.17 9.86
CA LEU A 84 -8.10 -5.65 8.54
C LEU A 84 -9.33 -5.74 7.64
N GLN A 85 -9.26 -5.11 6.46
CA GLN A 85 -10.35 -5.06 5.49
C GLN A 85 -9.89 -5.63 4.15
N PRO A 86 -10.18 -6.92 3.88
CA PRO A 86 -9.90 -7.50 2.58
C PRO A 86 -10.60 -6.71 1.47
N THR A 87 -9.82 -6.24 0.52
CA THR A 87 -10.29 -5.36 -0.56
C THR A 87 -9.48 -5.68 -1.81
N LYS A 88 -10.15 -5.93 -2.95
CA LYS A 88 -9.46 -6.17 -4.21
C LYS A 88 -8.52 -5.02 -4.56
N TRP A 89 -7.37 -5.35 -5.18
CA TRP A 89 -6.33 -4.37 -5.51
C TRP A 89 -6.85 -3.20 -6.35
N ASP A 90 -7.64 -3.46 -7.37
CA ASP A 90 -8.20 -2.44 -8.27
C ASP A 90 -9.09 -1.40 -7.57
N GLY A 91 -9.62 -1.73 -6.39
CA GLY A 91 -10.46 -0.84 -5.58
C GLY A 91 -9.82 -0.32 -4.29
N ILE A 92 -8.64 -0.85 -3.87
CA ILE A 92 -8.11 -0.59 -2.52
C ILE A 92 -7.65 0.87 -2.33
N LEU A 93 -7.01 1.46 -3.34
CA LEU A 93 -6.59 2.86 -3.28
C LEU A 93 -7.79 3.83 -3.33
N ALA A 94 -8.82 3.51 -4.10
CA ALA A 94 -10.07 4.26 -4.08
C ALA A 94 -10.81 4.16 -2.73
N ALA A 95 -10.69 3.02 -2.03
CA ALA A 95 -11.21 2.88 -0.66
C ALA A 95 -10.43 3.74 0.35
N LEU A 96 -9.11 3.93 0.14
CA LEU A 96 -8.30 4.86 0.92
C LEU A 96 -8.72 6.31 0.68
N GLU A 97 -8.89 6.72 -0.60
CA GLU A 97 -9.32 8.07 -0.98
C GLU A 97 -10.70 8.42 -0.39
N SER A 98 -11.65 7.49 -0.46
CA SER A 98 -13.00 7.66 0.07
C SER A 98 -13.12 7.53 1.58
N LYS A 99 -12.00 7.50 2.32
CA LYS A 99 -11.94 7.41 3.79
C LYS A 99 -12.57 6.12 4.36
N ARG A 100 -12.79 5.09 3.54
CA ARG A 100 -13.20 3.75 4.01
C ARG A 100 -12.05 3.03 4.71
N LEU A 101 -10.82 3.28 4.27
CA LEU A 101 -9.57 2.81 4.87
C LEU A 101 -8.79 4.00 5.45
N ASP A 102 -7.96 3.72 6.44
CA ASP A 102 -7.03 4.69 7.01
C ASP A 102 -5.63 4.49 6.44
N LEU A 103 -5.22 3.24 6.26
CA LEU A 103 -3.96 2.81 5.70
C LEU A 103 -4.20 1.73 4.64
N VAL A 104 -3.27 1.62 3.68
CA VAL A 104 -3.13 0.43 2.84
C VAL A 104 -1.75 -0.17 3.07
N ILE A 105 -1.73 -1.44 3.50
CA ILE A 105 -0.53 -2.25 3.69
C ILE A 105 -0.71 -3.49 2.83
N ASN A 106 -0.24 -3.41 1.57
CA ASN A 106 -0.47 -4.42 0.53
C ASN A 106 0.59 -4.34 -0.57
N GLN A 107 1.87 -4.39 -0.22
CA GLN A 107 3.01 -4.24 -1.14
C GLN A 107 2.84 -3.04 -2.10
N VAL A 108 2.33 -1.93 -1.57
CA VAL A 108 2.11 -0.73 -2.39
C VAL A 108 3.46 -0.14 -2.76
N THR A 109 3.91 -0.40 -3.98
CA THR A 109 5.17 0.14 -4.49
C THR A 109 5.16 1.66 -4.44
N ILE A 110 6.18 2.23 -3.83
CA ILE A 110 6.43 3.66 -3.79
C ILE A 110 6.85 4.10 -5.19
N SER A 111 6.02 4.91 -5.87
CA SER A 111 6.32 5.46 -7.18
C SER A 111 6.01 6.96 -7.24
N GLU A 112 6.69 7.68 -8.12
CA GLU A 112 6.47 9.13 -8.28
C GLU A 112 5.03 9.44 -8.71
N GLU A 113 4.39 8.57 -9.49
CA GLU A 113 2.99 8.72 -9.87
C GLU A 113 2.07 8.61 -8.65
N ARG A 114 2.27 7.58 -7.82
CA ARG A 114 1.47 7.36 -6.60
C ARG A 114 1.70 8.44 -5.55
N LYS A 115 2.93 8.94 -5.42
CA LYS A 115 3.26 10.08 -4.54
C LYS A 115 2.51 11.36 -4.88
N LYS A 116 2.01 11.53 -6.10
CA LYS A 116 1.17 12.68 -6.46
C LYS A 116 -0.15 12.67 -5.69
N LYS A 117 -0.68 11.49 -5.36
CA LYS A 117 -2.00 11.31 -4.73
C LYS A 117 -1.95 10.88 -3.26
N TYR A 118 -0.91 10.14 -2.87
CA TYR A 118 -0.76 9.55 -1.55
C TYR A 118 0.54 9.96 -0.89
N ASP A 119 0.57 9.91 0.43
CA ASP A 119 1.82 9.88 1.19
C ASP A 119 2.20 8.41 1.46
N PHE A 120 3.48 8.16 1.61
CA PHE A 120 4.04 6.84 1.88
C PHE A 120 4.95 6.88 3.07
N SER A 121 4.87 5.86 3.92
CA SER A 121 5.90 5.62 4.91
C SER A 121 7.25 5.30 4.24
N ASP A 122 8.31 5.25 5.03
CA ASP A 122 9.54 4.58 4.65
C ASP A 122 9.23 3.15 4.19
N ALA A 123 10.03 2.65 3.24
CA ALA A 123 9.84 1.30 2.73
C ALA A 123 9.96 0.27 3.86
N TYR A 124 9.08 -0.72 3.91
CA TYR A 124 9.16 -1.82 4.88
C TYR A 124 9.63 -3.14 4.26
N THR A 125 9.56 -3.26 2.92
CA THR A 125 10.15 -4.36 2.14
C THR A 125 10.81 -3.85 0.87
N VAL A 126 11.82 -4.59 0.43
CA VAL A 126 12.49 -4.40 -0.85
C VAL A 126 12.37 -5.68 -1.66
N SER A 127 11.90 -5.58 -2.88
CA SER A 127 11.66 -6.69 -3.79
C SER A 127 11.94 -6.30 -5.24
N GLY A 128 11.30 -6.95 -6.20
CA GLY A 128 11.45 -6.64 -7.62
C GLY A 128 10.35 -7.25 -8.47
N ILE A 129 10.19 -6.74 -9.70
CA ILE A 129 9.34 -7.34 -10.72
C ILE A 129 10.01 -8.62 -11.22
N GLN A 130 9.37 -9.76 -11.05
CA GLN A 130 9.90 -11.06 -11.44
C GLN A 130 9.01 -11.72 -12.48
N ALA A 131 9.63 -12.31 -13.50
CA ALA A 131 8.96 -13.21 -14.42
C ALA A 131 8.85 -14.61 -13.82
N LEU A 132 7.65 -15.16 -13.83
CA LEU A 132 7.30 -16.51 -13.43
C LEU A 132 6.75 -17.27 -14.64
N VAL A 133 7.23 -18.49 -14.87
CA VAL A 133 6.89 -19.32 -16.02
C VAL A 133 6.58 -20.74 -15.59
N ARG A 134 6.05 -21.57 -16.50
CA ARG A 134 6.00 -23.01 -16.31
C ARG A 134 7.43 -23.58 -16.30
N LYS A 135 7.62 -24.64 -15.55
CA LYS A 135 8.89 -25.40 -15.55
C LYS A 135 9.24 -25.86 -16.96
N GLY A 136 10.48 -25.60 -17.40
CA GLY A 136 10.98 -25.89 -18.74
C GLY A 136 10.89 -24.71 -19.72
N ASP A 137 10.27 -23.60 -19.32
CA ASP A 137 10.19 -22.38 -20.13
C ASP A 137 11.18 -21.29 -19.66
N GLU A 138 12.07 -21.59 -18.68
CA GLU A 138 12.89 -20.59 -17.98
C GLU A 138 13.78 -19.75 -18.92
N GLY A 139 14.42 -20.35 -19.90
CA GLY A 139 15.30 -19.62 -20.84
C GLY A 139 14.57 -18.85 -21.95
N LYS A 140 13.24 -19.05 -22.08
CA LYS A 140 12.48 -18.42 -23.17
C LYS A 140 12.11 -16.96 -22.89
N TYR A 141 11.92 -16.60 -21.62
CA TYR A 141 11.32 -15.33 -21.19
C TYR A 141 12.12 -14.64 -20.08
N ASP A 142 13.45 -14.80 -20.08
CA ASP A 142 14.35 -14.35 -19.03
C ASP A 142 14.81 -12.89 -19.15
N ALA A 143 14.32 -12.17 -20.18
CA ALA A 143 14.61 -10.76 -20.40
C ALA A 143 13.39 -10.04 -20.99
N PRO A 144 13.23 -8.72 -20.75
CA PRO A 144 12.09 -7.94 -21.24
C PRO A 144 11.87 -8.06 -22.75
N GLU A 145 12.95 -8.05 -23.52
CA GLU A 145 12.91 -8.09 -24.99
C GLU A 145 12.29 -9.39 -25.53
N LYS A 146 12.34 -10.45 -24.73
CA LYS A 146 11.76 -11.76 -25.08
C LYS A 146 10.25 -11.84 -24.79
N LEU A 147 9.63 -10.80 -24.26
CA LEU A 147 8.21 -10.75 -23.98
C LEU A 147 7.37 -10.14 -25.12
N ALA A 148 8.00 -9.66 -26.19
CA ALA A 148 7.29 -9.11 -27.36
C ALA A 148 6.42 -10.19 -28.02
N GLY A 149 5.11 -9.94 -28.17
CA GLY A 149 4.12 -10.87 -28.70
C GLY A 149 3.74 -12.04 -27.77
N VAL A 150 4.30 -12.09 -26.55
CA VAL A 150 4.05 -13.12 -25.55
C VAL A 150 2.81 -12.75 -24.72
N LYS A 151 2.01 -13.75 -24.35
CA LYS A 151 0.86 -13.57 -23.45
C LYS A 151 1.35 -13.45 -22.01
N VAL A 152 1.39 -12.21 -21.51
CA VAL A 152 1.90 -11.89 -20.17
C VAL A 152 0.76 -11.54 -19.24
N GLY A 153 0.58 -12.30 -18.16
CA GLY A 153 -0.39 -12.05 -17.10
C GLY A 153 0.15 -11.06 -16.05
N VAL A 154 -0.66 -10.07 -15.72
CA VAL A 154 -0.38 -9.07 -14.68
C VAL A 154 -1.65 -8.78 -13.89
N GLY A 155 -1.53 -8.33 -12.64
CA GLY A 155 -2.67 -7.81 -11.89
C GLY A 155 -3.17 -6.50 -12.49
N LEU A 156 -4.48 -6.33 -12.60
CA LEU A 156 -5.13 -5.13 -13.12
C LEU A 156 -4.78 -3.90 -12.27
N GLY A 157 -4.31 -2.81 -12.89
CA GLY A 157 -3.97 -1.56 -12.21
C GLY A 157 -2.69 -1.64 -11.36
N THR A 158 -1.90 -2.71 -11.49
CA THR A 158 -0.63 -2.84 -10.79
C THR A 158 0.49 -2.08 -11.51
N ASN A 159 1.55 -1.79 -10.78
CA ASN A 159 2.79 -1.29 -11.35
C ASN A 159 3.48 -2.30 -12.28
N TYR A 160 3.17 -3.62 -12.17
CA TYR A 160 3.62 -4.65 -13.11
C TYR A 160 3.00 -4.45 -14.48
N GLU A 161 1.68 -4.17 -14.53
CA GLU A 161 0.99 -3.82 -15.77
C GLU A 161 1.55 -2.54 -16.39
N GLN A 162 1.70 -1.49 -15.57
CA GLN A 162 2.27 -0.22 -16.03
C GLN A 162 3.67 -0.42 -16.60
N TRP A 163 4.55 -1.09 -15.85
CA TRP A 163 5.91 -1.37 -16.29
C TRP A 163 5.95 -2.14 -17.62
N LEU A 164 5.12 -3.18 -17.75
CA LEU A 164 5.06 -4.00 -18.96
C LEU A 164 4.62 -3.17 -20.17
N ARG A 165 3.59 -2.33 -20.03
CA ARG A 165 3.10 -1.47 -21.11
C ARG A 165 4.13 -0.41 -21.52
N GLU A 166 4.92 0.10 -20.59
CA GLU A 166 5.95 1.10 -20.85
C GLU A 166 7.20 0.51 -21.50
N HIS A 167 7.65 -0.68 -21.07
CA HIS A 167 8.92 -1.27 -21.48
C HIS A 167 8.78 -2.32 -22.59
N VAL A 168 7.61 -2.96 -22.69
CA VAL A 168 7.34 -3.98 -23.71
C VAL A 168 5.96 -3.75 -24.33
N PRO A 169 5.76 -2.66 -25.07
CA PRO A 169 4.43 -2.31 -25.63
C PRO A 169 3.89 -3.34 -26.63
N GLN A 170 4.73 -4.25 -27.14
CA GLN A 170 4.35 -5.33 -28.06
C GLN A 170 3.90 -6.60 -27.32
N ALA A 171 3.94 -6.67 -25.98
CA ALA A 171 3.44 -7.82 -25.23
C ALA A 171 1.90 -7.94 -25.35
N ASP A 172 1.40 -9.17 -25.43
CA ASP A 172 -0.04 -9.46 -25.30
C ASP A 172 -0.42 -9.47 -23.81
N VAL A 173 -0.76 -8.27 -23.29
CA VAL A 173 -1.02 -8.05 -21.85
C VAL A 173 -2.39 -8.62 -21.48
N ARG A 174 -2.42 -9.54 -20.52
CA ARG A 174 -3.60 -10.12 -19.90
C ARG A 174 -3.72 -9.69 -18.45
N THR A 175 -4.79 -8.94 -18.13
CA THR A 175 -5.01 -8.40 -16.78
C THR A 175 -5.94 -9.31 -15.97
N TYR A 176 -5.65 -9.42 -14.67
CA TYR A 176 -6.38 -10.27 -13.72
C TYR A 176 -6.75 -9.48 -12.47
N GLU A 177 -7.92 -9.76 -11.91
CA GLU A 177 -8.38 -9.15 -10.66
C GLU A 177 -7.80 -9.81 -9.41
N ASP A 178 -7.30 -11.06 -9.55
CA ASP A 178 -6.70 -11.83 -8.45
C ASP A 178 -5.57 -12.73 -8.94
N ASP A 179 -4.67 -13.05 -8.01
CA ASP A 179 -3.51 -13.90 -8.29
C ASP A 179 -3.88 -15.37 -8.53
N PRO A 180 -4.80 -16.01 -7.79
CA PRO A 180 -5.18 -17.39 -8.03
C PRO A 180 -5.60 -17.68 -9.46
N THR A 181 -6.45 -16.84 -10.06
CA THR A 181 -6.89 -16.98 -11.47
C THR A 181 -5.72 -16.82 -12.43
N LYS A 182 -4.87 -15.84 -12.22
CA LYS A 182 -3.67 -15.59 -13.02
C LYS A 182 -2.72 -16.79 -13.01
N PHE A 183 -2.45 -17.36 -11.83
CA PHE A 183 -1.60 -18.55 -11.69
C PHE A 183 -2.23 -19.79 -12.34
N GLN A 184 -3.54 -19.94 -12.24
CA GLN A 184 -4.26 -21.05 -12.92
C GLN A 184 -4.11 -20.95 -14.44
N ASP A 185 -4.19 -19.76 -15.03
CA ASP A 185 -4.05 -19.54 -16.46
C ASP A 185 -2.61 -19.76 -16.93
N LEU A 186 -1.59 -19.41 -16.14
CA LEU A 186 -0.21 -19.82 -16.44
C LEU A 186 -0.08 -21.34 -16.45
N ARG A 187 -0.62 -22.01 -15.44
CA ARG A 187 -0.55 -23.47 -15.32
C ARG A 187 -1.22 -24.19 -16.49
N SER A 188 -2.36 -23.68 -16.95
CA SER A 188 -3.12 -24.26 -18.05
C SER A 188 -2.61 -23.88 -19.46
N GLY A 189 -1.58 -23.00 -19.55
CA GLY A 189 -1.03 -22.54 -20.82
C GLY A 189 -1.87 -21.49 -21.55
N ARG A 190 -2.84 -20.86 -20.88
CA ARG A 190 -3.60 -19.73 -21.46
C ARG A 190 -2.78 -18.46 -21.55
N ILE A 191 -1.82 -18.30 -20.63
CA ILE A 191 -0.76 -17.30 -20.67
C ILE A 191 0.60 -17.99 -20.57
N ASP A 192 1.65 -17.29 -20.96
CA ASP A 192 3.00 -17.86 -21.05
C ASP A 192 3.91 -17.42 -19.90
N VAL A 193 3.72 -16.20 -19.40
CA VAL A 193 4.50 -15.57 -18.36
C VAL A 193 3.57 -14.82 -17.41
N ILE A 194 3.94 -14.74 -16.14
CA ILE A 194 3.38 -13.78 -15.17
C ILE A 194 4.48 -12.82 -14.75
N LEU A 195 4.18 -11.51 -14.72
CA LEU A 195 4.97 -10.55 -13.96
C LEU A 195 4.29 -10.30 -12.62
N VAL A 196 5.05 -10.48 -11.55
CA VAL A 196 4.57 -10.38 -10.17
C VAL A 196 5.72 -10.01 -9.24
N ASP A 197 5.43 -9.71 -7.98
CA ASP A 197 6.44 -9.56 -6.96
C ASP A 197 7.32 -10.82 -6.81
N ARG A 198 8.63 -10.62 -6.69
CA ARG A 198 9.59 -11.72 -6.58
C ARG A 198 9.31 -12.66 -5.40
N LEU A 199 8.86 -12.11 -4.26
CA LEU A 199 8.57 -12.91 -3.07
C LEU A 199 7.30 -13.76 -3.26
N ALA A 200 6.27 -13.21 -3.93
CA ALA A 200 5.09 -13.98 -4.33
C ALA A 200 5.44 -15.06 -5.34
N ALA A 201 6.31 -14.76 -6.30
CA ALA A 201 6.79 -15.73 -7.27
C ALA A 201 7.54 -16.90 -6.60
N PHE A 202 8.40 -16.62 -5.62
CA PHE A 202 9.09 -17.65 -4.83
C PHE A 202 8.12 -18.53 -4.05
N ASP A 203 7.11 -17.93 -3.39
CA ASP A 203 6.07 -18.69 -2.68
C ASP A 203 5.34 -19.64 -3.63
N MET A 204 5.00 -19.16 -4.83
CA MET A 204 4.31 -19.97 -5.83
C MET A 204 5.17 -21.14 -6.34
N VAL A 205 6.46 -20.91 -6.60
CA VAL A 205 7.39 -22.00 -6.99
C VAL A 205 7.43 -23.07 -5.92
N ASN A 206 7.53 -22.69 -4.66
CA ASN A 206 7.57 -23.62 -3.54
C ASN A 206 6.26 -24.41 -3.40
N LYS A 207 5.11 -23.73 -3.48
CA LYS A 207 3.78 -24.35 -3.37
C LYS A 207 3.45 -25.29 -4.53
N THR A 208 3.95 -25.01 -5.71
CA THR A 208 3.72 -25.84 -6.90
C THR A 208 4.68 -27.01 -7.03
N LYS A 209 5.57 -27.22 -6.03
CA LYS A 209 6.56 -28.31 -6.03
C LYS A 209 7.37 -28.38 -7.33
N GLY A 210 7.75 -27.22 -7.87
CA GLY A 210 8.53 -27.11 -9.09
C GLY A 210 7.77 -27.23 -10.40
N ALA A 211 6.42 -27.12 -10.40
CA ALA A 211 5.67 -27.01 -11.65
C ALA A 211 5.82 -25.64 -12.32
N MET A 212 6.27 -24.64 -11.54
CA MET A 212 6.61 -23.29 -12.00
C MET A 212 8.04 -22.94 -11.64
N ALA A 213 8.61 -21.98 -12.33
CA ALA A 213 9.99 -21.52 -12.12
C ALA A 213 10.10 -20.02 -12.31
N LEU A 214 11.03 -19.40 -11.57
CA LEU A 214 11.48 -18.04 -11.87
C LEU A 214 12.36 -18.06 -13.11
N THR A 215 12.31 -16.97 -13.88
CA THR A 215 13.19 -16.80 -15.03
C THR A 215 13.81 -15.42 -15.05
N GLY A 216 15.08 -15.34 -15.47
CA GLY A 216 15.85 -14.11 -15.50
C GLY A 216 16.12 -13.46 -14.14
N ALA A 217 16.79 -12.33 -14.16
CA ALA A 217 16.91 -11.43 -13.03
C ALA A 217 15.61 -10.63 -12.85
N PRO A 218 15.35 -10.05 -11.67
CA PRO A 218 14.25 -9.08 -11.51
C PRO A 218 14.39 -7.92 -12.50
N PHE A 219 13.32 -7.58 -13.18
CA PHE A 219 13.32 -6.53 -14.21
C PHE A 219 13.39 -5.11 -13.64
N ALA A 220 12.87 -4.92 -12.44
CA ALA A 220 12.97 -3.65 -11.72
C ALA A 220 12.95 -3.90 -10.21
N ARG A 221 13.73 -3.10 -9.48
CA ARG A 221 13.70 -3.04 -8.01
C ARG A 221 12.42 -2.33 -7.56
N GLN A 222 11.83 -2.81 -6.48
CA GLN A 222 10.63 -2.24 -5.89
C GLN A 222 10.80 -2.07 -4.39
N GLU A 223 10.26 -0.97 -3.88
CA GLU A 223 10.18 -0.66 -2.47
C GLU A 223 8.70 -0.49 -2.11
N ALA A 224 8.22 -1.23 -1.12
CA ALA A 224 6.85 -1.10 -0.66
C ALA A 224 6.77 -0.26 0.61
N GLY A 225 5.83 0.68 0.64
CA GLY A 225 5.52 1.54 1.77
C GLY A 225 4.06 1.44 2.18
N ILE A 226 3.77 1.87 3.41
CA ILE A 226 2.39 2.04 3.88
C ILE A 226 1.82 3.27 3.18
N ALA A 227 0.74 3.09 2.42
CA ALA A 227 0.07 4.21 1.77
C ALA A 227 -1.00 4.82 2.68
N LEU A 228 -1.04 6.15 2.74
CA LEU A 228 -2.03 6.93 3.47
C LEU A 228 -2.45 8.16 2.67
N ARG A 229 -3.60 8.76 3.04
CA ARG A 229 -4.05 10.01 2.40
C ARG A 229 -3.10 11.15 2.73
N LYS A 230 -2.87 12.04 1.75
CA LYS A 230 -2.11 13.27 1.96
C LYS A 230 -2.72 14.15 3.07
N GLY A 231 -1.86 14.97 3.66
CA GLY A 231 -2.28 15.92 4.70
C GLY A 231 -2.36 15.30 6.11
N ASN A 232 -1.70 14.16 6.36
CA ASN A 232 -1.64 13.50 7.66
C ASN A 232 -0.18 13.35 8.14
N PRO A 233 0.58 14.45 8.31
CA PRO A 233 2.01 14.41 8.63
C PRO A 233 2.30 13.74 9.98
N GLU A 234 1.42 13.90 10.96
CA GLU A 234 1.57 13.28 12.30
C GLU A 234 1.47 11.75 12.22
N LEU A 235 0.51 11.24 11.42
CA LEU A 235 0.39 9.81 11.18
C LEU A 235 1.60 9.28 10.40
N LEU A 236 2.04 9.98 9.37
CA LEU A 236 3.22 9.61 8.59
C LEU A 236 4.47 9.52 9.47
N ALA A 237 4.70 10.52 10.31
CA ALA A 237 5.82 10.53 11.24
C ALA A 237 5.75 9.37 12.25
N ALA A 238 4.55 9.06 12.76
CA ALA A 238 4.34 7.93 13.67
C ALA A 238 4.61 6.58 12.99
N LEU A 239 4.20 6.41 11.73
CA LEU A 239 4.46 5.21 10.93
C LEU A 239 5.97 5.02 10.69
N ASN A 240 6.68 6.08 10.29
CA ASN A 240 8.12 6.02 10.04
C ASN A 240 8.89 5.69 11.32
N LYS A 241 8.53 6.32 12.44
CA LYS A 241 9.10 6.01 13.76
C LYS A 241 8.87 4.54 14.16
N ALA A 242 7.69 3.98 13.86
CA ALA A 242 7.40 2.57 14.12
C ALA A 242 8.30 1.65 13.27
N ILE A 243 8.44 1.94 11.97
CA ILE A 243 9.30 1.17 11.05
C ILE A 243 10.77 1.26 11.49
N GLU A 244 11.28 2.45 11.81
CA GLU A 244 12.63 2.65 12.32
C GLU A 244 12.89 1.84 13.59
N LYS A 245 11.96 1.89 14.56
CA LYS A 245 12.03 1.09 15.78
C LYS A 245 12.09 -0.41 15.48
N PHE A 246 11.21 -0.91 14.59
CA PHE A 246 11.17 -2.33 14.24
C PHE A 246 12.41 -2.81 13.48
N ARG A 247 13.09 -1.92 12.74
CA ARG A 247 14.41 -2.20 12.17
C ARG A 247 15.48 -2.27 13.26
N ALA A 248 15.54 -1.26 14.14
CA ALA A 248 16.56 -1.14 15.18
C ALA A 248 16.51 -2.29 16.19
N ASP A 249 15.31 -2.77 16.57
CA ASP A 249 15.15 -3.85 17.54
C ASP A 249 15.07 -5.26 16.90
N GLY A 250 15.17 -5.35 15.56
CA GLY A 250 15.14 -6.59 14.79
C GLY A 250 13.75 -7.20 14.63
N THR A 251 12.68 -6.53 15.04
CA THR A 251 11.29 -7.02 14.89
C THR A 251 10.95 -7.21 13.41
N LEU A 252 11.30 -6.24 12.55
CA LEU A 252 10.99 -6.31 11.12
C LEU A 252 11.77 -7.44 10.44
N LYS A 253 13.04 -7.63 10.79
CA LYS A 253 13.86 -8.74 10.31
C LYS A 253 13.27 -10.09 10.70
N LYS A 254 12.90 -10.30 11.97
CA LYS A 254 12.27 -11.54 12.43
C LYS A 254 10.98 -11.84 11.70
N LEU A 255 10.17 -10.80 11.44
CA LEU A 255 8.94 -10.93 10.67
C LEU A 255 9.23 -11.34 9.22
N SER A 256 10.22 -10.73 8.59
CA SER A 256 10.69 -11.09 7.25
C SER A 256 11.18 -12.54 7.17
N GLU A 257 12.04 -12.95 8.10
CA GLU A 257 12.55 -14.33 8.16
C GLU A 257 11.43 -15.37 8.38
N LYS A 258 10.41 -15.03 9.18
CA LYS A 258 9.25 -15.90 9.39
C LYS A 258 8.51 -16.23 8.10
N TRP A 259 8.32 -15.23 7.23
CA TRP A 259 7.46 -15.36 6.05
C TRP A 259 8.22 -15.64 4.76
N PHE A 260 9.45 -15.11 4.63
CA PHE A 260 10.23 -15.21 3.41
C PHE A 260 11.52 -16.03 3.55
N GLN A 261 11.85 -16.49 4.77
CA GLN A 261 13.11 -17.19 5.09
C GLN A 261 14.36 -16.36 4.73
N ALA A 262 14.20 -15.06 4.59
CA ALA A 262 15.24 -14.09 4.26
C ALA A 262 14.89 -12.72 4.83
N ASP A 263 15.91 -11.86 5.00
CA ASP A 263 15.69 -10.46 5.33
C ASP A 263 15.49 -9.66 4.03
N VAL A 264 14.26 -9.22 3.79
CA VAL A 264 13.85 -8.40 2.63
C VAL A 264 13.48 -6.98 3.03
N THR A 265 13.95 -6.53 4.17
CA THR A 265 13.57 -5.23 4.77
C THR A 265 14.61 -4.13 4.56
N GLN A 266 15.70 -4.44 3.83
CA GLN A 266 16.83 -3.53 3.58
C GLN A 266 17.11 -3.32 2.09
#